data_62e5fd73bb058fd6a984ca18e1336690
#
_entry.id   62e5fd73bb058fd6a984ca18e1336690
#
_cell.length_a   1.000
_cell.length_b   1.000
_cell.length_c   1.000
_cell.angle_alpha   90.00
_cell.angle_beta   90.00
_cell.angle_gamma   90.00
#
_symmetry.space_group_name_H-M   'P 1'
#
loop_
_entity.id
_entity.type
_entity.pdbx_description
1 polymer ?
#
loop_
_entity_poly.entity_id
_entity_poly.type
_entity_poly.pdbx_seq_one_letter_code
_entity_poly.pdbx_strand_id
1 'polypeptide(L)'
;MIAKCGRKRVHHWAHRTANCDKWGERETAWHRNWKNEFPEDYQEIRMEDLDGDVHIADVRLPNNTVIEFQHSYLPEAERRSREDFYNPMVWIVDGTRNARDVSTFADFLSVSSMYCDEICGLGLPLRPIKLVDNWIRCVHPVYLDFGDAEFPAIEPPPERVLWRVREARTYRFVATPFLKQSVIDHYTLGSPLEAYDFRRIPRSDPRFG
;
A
#
# COMPACT_ATOMS: atom_id res chain seq x y z
N MET A 1 15.17 27.12 -8.56
CA MET A 1 15.93 25.85 -8.45
C MET A 1 17.39 26.17 -8.20
N ILE A 2 18.10 25.37 -7.40
CA ILE A 2 19.53 25.48 -7.14
C ILE A 2 20.20 24.17 -7.58
N ALA A 3 21.26 24.25 -8.39
CA ALA A 3 22.05 23.07 -8.75
C ALA A 3 22.84 22.58 -7.53
N LYS A 4 22.70 21.33 -7.17
CA LYS A 4 23.47 20.64 -6.13
C LYS A 4 24.55 19.79 -6.81
N CYS A 5 25.76 20.32 -6.93
CA CYS A 5 26.89 19.75 -7.67
C CYS A 5 27.99 19.31 -6.70
N GLY A 6 27.70 18.33 -5.82
CA GLY A 6 28.68 17.80 -4.88
C GLY A 6 29.47 16.61 -5.45
N ARG A 7 30.73 16.44 -5.01
CA ARG A 7 31.64 15.33 -5.47
C ARG A 7 31.14 13.92 -5.07
N LYS A 8 30.20 13.79 -4.13
CA LYS A 8 29.76 12.49 -3.57
C LYS A 8 28.32 12.11 -3.94
N ARG A 9 27.54 12.95 -4.63
CA ARG A 9 26.16 12.66 -5.04
C ARG A 9 25.94 13.05 -6.50
N VAL A 10 25.03 12.34 -7.14
CA VAL A 10 24.60 12.67 -8.51
C VAL A 10 24.10 14.11 -8.53
N HIS A 11 24.50 14.86 -9.56
CA HIS A 11 24.06 16.24 -9.76
C HIS A 11 22.56 16.26 -9.94
N HIS A 12 21.86 17.09 -9.15
CA HIS A 12 20.42 17.25 -9.21
C HIS A 12 20.02 18.71 -8.92
N TRP A 13 18.87 19.08 -9.41
CA TRP A 13 18.27 20.38 -9.11
C TRP A 13 17.51 20.31 -7.80
N ALA A 14 17.72 21.26 -6.91
CA ALA A 14 16.95 21.43 -5.69
C ALA A 14 16.14 22.71 -5.75
N HIS A 15 14.90 22.71 -5.26
CA HIS A 15 14.08 23.91 -5.16
C HIS A 15 14.62 24.84 -4.07
N ARG A 16 14.50 26.14 -4.31
CA ARG A 16 15.07 27.22 -3.46
C ARG A 16 14.09 27.74 -2.41
N THR A 17 12.83 27.36 -2.47
CA THR A 17 11.75 27.96 -1.68
C THR A 17 11.15 27.02 -0.66
N ALA A 18 10.61 27.60 0.43
CA ALA A 18 9.91 26.91 1.52
C ALA A 18 8.61 26.20 1.09
N ASN A 19 8.18 26.34 -0.15
CA ASN A 19 6.97 25.73 -0.74
C ASN A 19 7.26 24.39 -1.46
N CYS A 20 8.33 23.68 -1.10
CA CYS A 20 8.49 22.29 -1.54
C CYS A 20 7.61 21.41 -0.66
N ASP A 21 6.92 20.48 -1.28
CA ASP A 21 6.17 19.44 -0.59
C ASP A 21 7.07 18.77 0.45
N LYS A 22 6.72 18.90 1.74
CA LYS A 22 7.48 18.34 2.85
C LYS A 22 7.32 16.81 2.91
N TRP A 23 6.31 16.26 2.23
CA TRP A 23 5.96 14.86 2.20
C TRP A 23 6.55 14.11 1.00
N GLY A 24 7.19 14.84 0.09
CA GLY A 24 7.77 14.26 -1.12
C GLY A 24 8.78 13.15 -0.82
N GLU A 25 8.48 11.95 -1.24
CA GLU A 25 9.36 10.80 -1.23
C GLU A 25 10.24 10.75 -2.50
N ARG A 26 11.38 10.07 -2.42
CA ARG A 26 12.16 9.81 -3.63
C ARG A 26 11.39 8.82 -4.50
N GLU A 27 11.00 9.23 -5.68
CA GLU A 27 10.30 8.39 -6.64
C GLU A 27 11.14 7.14 -7.01
N THR A 28 10.56 5.98 -6.82
CA THR A 28 11.12 4.68 -7.19
C THR A 28 10.50 4.16 -8.48
N ALA A 29 11.05 3.05 -9.03
CA ALA A 29 10.43 2.37 -10.16
C ALA A 29 9.03 1.83 -9.79
N TRP A 30 8.85 1.41 -8.53
CA TRP A 30 7.56 0.94 -8.02
C TRP A 30 6.51 2.07 -8.03
N HIS A 31 6.84 3.28 -7.56
CA HIS A 31 5.95 4.46 -7.63
C HIS A 31 5.54 4.76 -9.08
N ARG A 32 6.52 4.83 -10.01
CA ARG A 32 6.24 5.08 -11.42
C ARG A 32 5.31 4.04 -12.03
N ASN A 33 5.55 2.76 -11.73
CA ASN A 33 4.71 1.68 -12.23
C ASN A 33 3.28 1.80 -11.73
N TRP A 34 3.09 2.23 -10.47
CA TRP A 34 1.75 2.47 -9.95
C TRP A 34 1.10 3.71 -10.56
N LYS A 35 1.81 4.83 -10.67
CA LYS A 35 1.28 6.03 -11.32
C LYS A 35 0.86 5.78 -12.77
N ASN A 36 1.61 4.96 -13.50
CA ASN A 36 1.30 4.59 -14.89
C ASN A 36 0.00 3.78 -15.06
N GLU A 37 -0.60 3.26 -14.00
CA GLU A 37 -1.94 2.64 -14.04
C GLU A 37 -3.07 3.69 -14.15
N PHE A 38 -2.74 4.96 -14.03
CA PHE A 38 -3.70 6.06 -14.05
C PHE A 38 -3.35 7.07 -15.15
N PRO A 39 -4.34 7.78 -15.74
CA PRO A 39 -4.09 8.84 -16.70
C PRO A 39 -3.12 9.92 -16.15
N GLU A 40 -2.25 10.46 -17.00
CA GLU A 40 -1.29 11.51 -16.61
C GLU A 40 -1.98 12.73 -15.98
N ASP A 41 -3.17 13.10 -16.46
CA ASP A 41 -3.96 14.22 -15.94
C ASP A 41 -4.41 14.03 -14.47
N TYR A 42 -4.31 12.82 -13.93
CA TYR A 42 -4.64 12.51 -12.53
C TYR A 42 -3.41 12.42 -11.64
N GLN A 43 -2.20 12.43 -12.21
CA GLN A 43 -0.94 12.23 -11.48
C GLN A 43 -0.34 13.55 -11.00
N GLU A 44 0.36 13.49 -9.86
CA GLU A 44 1.11 14.62 -9.27
C GLU A 44 0.30 15.91 -9.13
N ILE A 45 -0.91 15.77 -8.62
CA ILE A 45 -1.84 16.90 -8.51
C ILE A 45 -1.49 17.76 -7.29
N ARG A 46 -1.14 19.03 -7.57
CA ARG A 46 -0.91 20.03 -6.52
C ARG A 46 -2.23 20.39 -5.83
N MET A 47 -2.25 20.24 -4.52
CA MET A 47 -3.36 20.60 -3.66
C MET A 47 -2.90 21.63 -2.61
N GLU A 48 -3.80 22.52 -2.20
CA GLU A 48 -3.54 23.56 -1.22
C GLU A 48 -4.71 23.62 -0.24
N ASP A 49 -4.41 23.65 1.06
CA ASP A 49 -5.44 23.80 2.07
C ASP A 49 -5.74 25.28 2.38
N LEU A 50 -6.66 25.51 3.34
CA LEU A 50 -7.09 26.86 3.74
C LEU A 50 -5.98 27.65 4.45
N ASP A 51 -4.98 26.99 4.98
CA ASP A 51 -3.85 27.58 5.68
C ASP A 51 -2.68 27.90 4.72
N GLY A 52 -2.83 27.50 3.45
CA GLY A 52 -1.84 27.71 2.39
C GLY A 52 -0.73 26.66 2.37
N ASP A 53 -0.86 25.57 3.11
CA ASP A 53 0.02 24.41 2.98
C ASP A 53 -0.23 23.69 1.66
N VAL A 54 0.86 23.36 0.97
CA VAL A 54 0.82 22.77 -0.38
C VAL A 54 1.44 21.39 -0.36
N HIS A 55 0.68 20.44 -0.87
CA HIS A 55 1.14 19.06 -1.08
C HIS A 55 0.82 18.59 -2.50
N ILE A 56 1.55 17.58 -2.95
CA ILE A 56 1.39 16.98 -4.27
C ILE A 56 0.90 15.55 -4.06
N ALA A 57 -0.36 15.30 -4.41
CA ALA A 57 -0.93 13.97 -4.38
C ALA A 57 -0.35 13.11 -5.51
N ASP A 58 0.04 11.86 -5.22
CA ASP A 58 0.52 10.93 -6.25
C ASP A 58 -0.51 10.75 -7.37
N VAL A 59 -1.76 10.47 -6.99
CA VAL A 59 -2.92 10.42 -7.90
C VAL A 59 -4.13 11.05 -7.25
N ARG A 60 -4.86 11.91 -7.98
CA ARG A 60 -6.17 12.43 -7.58
C ARG A 60 -7.20 12.11 -8.65
N LEU A 61 -8.19 11.32 -8.27
CA LEU A 61 -9.27 10.89 -9.16
C LEU A 61 -10.34 11.99 -9.35
N PRO A 62 -11.15 11.91 -10.42
CA PRO A 62 -12.24 12.88 -10.67
C PRO A 62 -13.29 12.96 -9.55
N ASN A 63 -13.45 11.89 -8.77
CA ASN A 63 -14.33 11.86 -7.59
C ASN A 63 -13.67 12.43 -6.33
N ASN A 64 -12.51 13.10 -6.46
CA ASN A 64 -11.68 13.68 -5.42
C ASN A 64 -10.98 12.68 -4.49
N THR A 65 -11.07 11.39 -4.73
CA THR A 65 -10.29 10.41 -3.97
C THR A 65 -8.82 10.54 -4.33
N VAL A 66 -7.97 10.66 -3.32
CA VAL A 66 -6.52 10.64 -3.47
C VAL A 66 -6.02 9.21 -3.28
N ILE A 67 -5.09 8.77 -4.12
CA ILE A 67 -4.36 7.51 -3.95
C ILE A 67 -2.89 7.86 -3.74
N GLU A 68 -2.35 7.48 -2.60
CA GLU A 68 -0.94 7.65 -2.22
C GLU A 68 -0.19 6.33 -2.26
N PHE A 69 1.00 6.34 -2.85
CA PHE A 69 1.87 5.18 -2.98
C PHE A 69 3.03 5.30 -1.99
N GLN A 70 3.06 4.43 -0.98
CA GLN A 70 4.06 4.50 0.08
C GLN A 70 5.08 3.37 0.00
N HIS A 71 6.32 3.71 -0.32
CA HIS A 71 7.42 2.75 -0.39
C HIS A 71 8.27 2.75 0.89
N SER A 72 8.59 3.91 1.46
CA SER A 72 9.44 4.00 2.64
C SER A 72 8.64 3.91 3.95
N TYR A 73 9.36 3.87 5.07
CA TYR A 73 8.72 3.97 6.38
C TYR A 73 8.10 5.37 6.55
N LEU A 74 6.84 5.40 6.93
CA LEU A 74 6.10 6.63 7.21
C LEU A 74 5.79 6.72 8.71
N PRO A 75 6.26 7.77 9.41
CA PRO A 75 5.89 8.00 10.80
C PRO A 75 4.38 8.20 10.97
N GLU A 76 3.81 7.67 12.06
CA GLU A 76 2.36 7.75 12.30
C GLU A 76 1.84 9.20 12.30
N ALA A 77 2.58 10.14 12.88
CA ALA A 77 2.18 11.54 12.92
C ALA A 77 2.08 12.15 11.50
N GLU A 78 3.05 11.84 10.63
CA GLU A 78 3.02 12.30 9.24
C GLU A 78 1.90 11.60 8.45
N ARG A 79 1.71 10.28 8.66
CA ARG A 79 0.60 9.55 8.04
C ARG A 79 -0.75 10.19 8.37
N ARG A 80 -1.00 10.49 9.65
CA ARG A 80 -2.24 11.14 10.08
C ARG A 80 -2.40 12.52 9.47
N SER A 81 -1.32 13.31 9.39
CA SER A 81 -1.37 14.62 8.74
C SER A 81 -1.75 14.53 7.27
N ARG A 82 -1.25 13.51 6.53
CA ARG A 82 -1.65 13.26 5.15
C ARG A 82 -3.11 12.80 5.06
N GLU A 83 -3.55 11.93 5.96
CA GLU A 83 -4.93 11.44 6.04
C GLU A 83 -5.94 12.57 6.31
N ASP A 84 -5.58 13.53 7.15
CA ASP A 84 -6.41 14.69 7.45
C ASP A 84 -6.48 15.65 6.24
N PHE A 85 -5.36 15.82 5.53
CA PHE A 85 -5.27 16.70 4.35
C PHE A 85 -5.97 16.11 3.12
N TYR A 86 -5.78 14.81 2.84
CA TYR A 86 -6.27 14.11 1.64
C TYR A 86 -7.55 13.31 1.89
N ASN A 87 -8.57 13.88 2.42
CA ASN A 87 -9.82 13.15 2.71
C ASN A 87 -10.88 13.40 1.61
N PRO A 88 -11.35 12.35 0.88
CA PRO A 88 -11.08 10.91 1.02
C PRO A 88 -9.76 10.46 0.36
N MET A 89 -9.13 9.42 0.92
CA MET A 89 -7.91 8.85 0.36
C MET A 89 -7.78 7.33 0.51
N VAL A 90 -6.80 6.78 -0.20
CA VAL A 90 -6.43 5.36 -0.20
C VAL A 90 -4.91 5.23 -0.16
N TRP A 91 -4.42 4.30 0.63
CA TRP A 91 -3.01 3.95 0.67
C TRP A 91 -2.74 2.67 -0.12
N ILE A 92 -1.77 2.73 -1.03
CA ILE A 92 -1.11 1.55 -1.60
C ILE A 92 0.31 1.50 -1.04
N VAL A 93 0.66 0.42 -0.37
CA VAL A 93 1.92 0.31 0.39
C VAL A 93 2.77 -0.80 -0.18
N ASP A 94 4.04 -0.50 -0.48
CA ASP A 94 4.99 -1.49 -0.97
C ASP A 94 5.39 -2.47 0.14
N GLY A 95 4.86 -3.68 0.06
CA GLY A 95 5.17 -4.81 0.93
C GLY A 95 6.48 -5.51 0.61
N THR A 96 7.10 -5.22 -0.54
CA THR A 96 8.32 -5.89 -1.01
C THR A 96 9.60 -5.21 -0.54
N ARG A 97 9.51 -3.99 -0.03
CA ARG A 97 10.67 -3.18 0.39
C ARG A 97 11.63 -3.95 1.29
N ASN A 98 11.09 -4.79 2.15
CA ASN A 98 11.85 -5.58 3.10
C ASN A 98 11.48 -7.06 2.94
N ALA A 99 12.42 -7.88 2.52
CA ALA A 99 12.21 -9.32 2.34
C ALA A 99 11.67 -10.03 3.59
N ARG A 100 11.97 -9.49 4.79
CA ARG A 100 11.43 -10.01 6.05
C ARG A 100 9.92 -9.79 6.17
N ASP A 101 9.38 -8.69 5.63
CA ASP A 101 7.94 -8.45 5.67
C ASP A 101 7.20 -9.43 4.76
N VAL A 102 7.76 -9.75 3.59
CA VAL A 102 7.24 -10.81 2.71
C VAL A 102 7.22 -12.16 3.42
N SER A 103 8.35 -12.58 4.02
CA SER A 103 8.43 -13.89 4.69
C SER A 103 7.51 -13.98 5.91
N THR A 104 7.39 -12.93 6.71
CA THR A 104 6.48 -12.94 7.87
C THR A 104 5.03 -12.89 7.48
N PHE A 105 4.68 -12.28 6.35
CA PHE A 105 3.34 -12.33 5.81
C PHE A 105 3.01 -13.72 5.23
N ALA A 106 3.98 -14.39 4.59
CA ALA A 106 3.85 -15.78 4.16
C ALA A 106 3.60 -16.73 5.35
N ASP A 107 4.36 -16.58 6.45
CA ASP A 107 4.15 -17.32 7.70
C ASP A 107 2.72 -17.07 8.24
N PHE A 108 2.26 -15.83 8.24
CA PHE A 108 0.89 -15.49 8.65
C PHE A 108 -0.15 -16.21 7.79
N LEU A 109 -0.02 -16.20 6.48
CA LEU A 109 -0.95 -16.90 5.59
C LEU A 109 -0.97 -18.40 5.82
N SER A 110 0.17 -19.02 6.17
CA SER A 110 0.28 -20.47 6.41
C SER A 110 -0.48 -20.93 7.65
N VAL A 111 -0.59 -20.08 8.68
CA VAL A 111 -1.27 -20.40 9.96
C VAL A 111 -2.66 -19.79 10.09
N SER A 112 -3.05 -18.91 9.16
CA SER A 112 -4.33 -18.21 9.19
C SER A 112 -5.49 -19.11 8.74
N SER A 113 -6.69 -18.82 9.23
CA SER A 113 -7.92 -19.42 8.74
C SER A 113 -8.60 -18.49 7.76
N MET A 114 -9.24 -19.06 6.75
CA MET A 114 -10.09 -18.32 5.82
C MET A 114 -11.54 -18.39 6.32
N TYR A 115 -12.18 -17.25 6.47
CA TYR A 115 -13.61 -17.12 6.80
C TYR A 115 -14.27 -16.29 5.71
N CYS A 116 -15.16 -16.91 4.95
CA CYS A 116 -15.75 -16.26 3.77
C CYS A 116 -14.64 -15.68 2.88
N ASP A 117 -14.72 -14.42 2.56
CA ASP A 117 -13.79 -13.73 1.65
C ASP A 117 -12.61 -13.06 2.40
N GLU A 118 -12.35 -13.43 3.65
CA GLU A 118 -11.31 -12.81 4.47
C GLU A 118 -10.34 -13.85 5.03
N ILE A 119 -9.05 -13.55 4.97
CA ILE A 119 -8.03 -14.33 5.68
C ILE A 119 -7.84 -13.71 7.06
N CYS A 120 -8.32 -14.41 8.07
CA CYS A 120 -8.20 -14.00 9.46
C CYS A 120 -7.04 -14.73 10.12
N GLY A 121 -6.16 -13.98 10.76
CA GLY A 121 -5.17 -14.57 11.66
C GLY A 121 -5.85 -15.15 12.89
N LEU A 122 -5.82 -16.48 13.04
CA LEU A 122 -6.19 -17.15 14.29
C LEU A 122 -5.01 -17.10 15.25
N GLY A 123 -5.16 -16.31 16.29
CA GLY A 123 -4.13 -16.18 17.31
C GLY A 123 -3.08 -15.13 16.96
N LEU A 124 -2.21 -14.89 17.93
CA LEU A 124 -1.07 -13.99 17.75
C LEU A 124 -0.17 -14.58 16.66
N PRO A 125 0.16 -13.83 15.61
CA PRO A 125 1.21 -14.25 14.71
C PRO A 125 2.43 -14.59 15.56
N LEU A 126 3.11 -15.68 15.26
CA LEU A 126 4.31 -16.11 15.98
C LEU A 126 5.37 -14.99 16.09
N ARG A 127 5.28 -14.01 15.20
CA ARG A 127 6.11 -12.79 15.18
C ARG A 127 5.27 -11.58 14.78
N PRO A 128 5.58 -10.38 15.32
CA PRO A 128 4.97 -9.12 14.86
C PRO A 128 5.26 -8.90 13.37
N ILE A 129 4.23 -8.56 12.60
CA ILE A 129 4.38 -8.13 11.20
C ILE A 129 4.44 -6.61 11.22
N LYS A 130 5.66 -6.05 11.32
CA LYS A 130 5.85 -4.60 11.48
C LYS A 130 5.15 -3.78 10.39
N LEU A 131 5.20 -4.26 9.15
CA LEU A 131 4.48 -3.63 8.05
C LEU A 131 2.98 -3.51 8.37
N VAL A 132 2.33 -4.61 8.74
CA VAL A 132 0.90 -4.62 9.07
C VAL A 132 0.63 -3.72 10.29
N ASP A 133 1.44 -3.84 11.36
CA ASP A 133 1.27 -3.07 12.60
C ASP A 133 1.30 -1.56 12.37
N ASN A 134 2.07 -1.10 11.40
CA ASN A 134 2.14 0.32 11.05
C ASN A 134 0.85 0.84 10.39
N TRP A 135 0.05 -0.04 9.78
CA TRP A 135 -1.05 0.36 8.92
C TRP A 135 -2.45 -0.08 9.39
N ILE A 136 -2.58 -1.09 10.27
CA ILE A 136 -3.89 -1.61 10.69
C ILE A 136 -4.80 -0.61 11.41
N ARG A 137 -4.21 0.47 11.96
CA ARG A 137 -4.93 1.55 12.64
C ARG A 137 -5.20 2.76 11.76
N CYS A 138 -4.95 2.63 10.47
CA CYS A 138 -5.29 3.66 9.50
C CYS A 138 -6.80 3.77 9.37
N VAL A 139 -7.32 4.99 9.27
CA VAL A 139 -8.77 5.24 9.12
C VAL A 139 -9.22 5.11 7.67
N HIS A 140 -8.29 5.22 6.74
CA HIS A 140 -8.52 5.05 5.30
C HIS A 140 -8.17 3.64 4.83
N PRO A 141 -8.70 3.18 3.69
CA PRO A 141 -8.33 1.89 3.12
C PRO A 141 -6.82 1.80 2.86
N VAL A 142 -6.22 0.68 3.31
CA VAL A 142 -4.81 0.37 3.09
C VAL A 142 -4.68 -0.95 2.38
N TYR A 143 -3.95 -0.96 1.28
CA TYR A 143 -3.64 -2.14 0.51
C TYR A 143 -2.13 -2.37 0.48
N LEU A 144 -1.70 -3.56 0.89
CA LEU A 144 -0.30 -4.00 0.79
C LEU A 144 -0.08 -4.65 -0.58
N ASP A 145 0.88 -4.16 -1.33
CA ASP A 145 1.31 -4.72 -2.61
C ASP A 145 2.61 -5.51 -2.41
N PHE A 146 2.53 -6.82 -2.48
CA PHE A 146 3.70 -7.70 -2.41
C PHE A 146 4.28 -8.03 -3.79
N GLY A 147 3.89 -7.30 -4.83
CA GLY A 147 4.42 -7.51 -6.18
C GLY A 147 4.15 -8.91 -6.69
N ASP A 148 5.20 -9.54 -7.18
CA ASP A 148 5.16 -10.90 -7.71
C ASP A 148 5.59 -11.95 -6.66
N ALA A 149 5.52 -11.60 -5.37
CA ALA A 149 5.86 -12.53 -4.30
C ALA A 149 4.88 -13.71 -4.27
N GLU A 150 5.41 -14.92 -4.27
CA GLU A 150 4.63 -16.15 -4.12
C GLU A 150 4.45 -16.50 -2.65
N PHE A 151 3.25 -16.93 -2.31
CA PHE A 151 2.91 -17.38 -0.97
C PHE A 151 2.59 -18.88 -0.99
N PRO A 152 3.47 -19.76 -0.45
CA PRO A 152 3.32 -21.22 -0.58
C PRO A 152 2.00 -21.76 -0.02
N ALA A 153 1.36 -21.05 0.92
CA ALA A 153 0.12 -21.48 1.56
C ALA A 153 -1.14 -21.37 0.68
N ILE A 154 -1.04 -20.71 -0.46
CA ILE A 154 -2.16 -20.42 -1.37
C ILE A 154 -1.76 -20.75 -2.80
N GLU A 155 -2.74 -21.10 -3.63
CA GLU A 155 -2.50 -21.26 -5.06
C GLU A 155 -2.22 -19.86 -5.68
N PRO A 156 -1.26 -19.77 -6.63
CA PRO A 156 -0.97 -18.51 -7.30
C PRO A 156 -2.23 -17.95 -7.96
N PRO A 157 -2.55 -16.67 -7.73
CA PRO A 157 -3.67 -16.02 -8.38
C PRO A 157 -3.36 -15.77 -9.88
N PRO A 158 -4.38 -15.56 -10.73
CA PRO A 158 -4.18 -15.31 -12.16
C PRO A 158 -3.51 -13.98 -12.46
N GLU A 159 -3.58 -13.04 -11.52
CA GLU A 159 -2.97 -11.72 -11.59
C GLU A 159 -2.54 -11.23 -10.21
N ARG A 160 -1.84 -10.09 -10.15
CA ARG A 160 -1.38 -9.49 -8.90
C ARG A 160 -2.53 -9.21 -7.93
N VAL A 161 -2.31 -9.53 -6.67
CA VAL A 161 -3.25 -9.33 -5.57
C VAL A 161 -2.74 -8.25 -4.63
N LEU A 162 -3.66 -7.41 -4.19
CA LEU A 162 -3.48 -6.44 -3.13
C LEU A 162 -4.17 -6.94 -1.86
N TRP A 163 -3.49 -6.79 -0.74
CA TRP A 163 -4.00 -7.25 0.56
C TRP A 163 -4.50 -6.08 1.38
N ARG A 164 -5.83 -5.89 1.42
CA ARG A 164 -6.42 -4.90 2.32
C ARG A 164 -6.27 -5.36 3.76
N VAL A 165 -5.60 -4.55 4.58
CA VAL A 165 -5.42 -4.83 6.00
C VAL A 165 -6.25 -3.89 6.86
N ARG A 166 -6.84 -4.43 7.94
CA ARG A 166 -7.61 -3.65 8.92
C ARG A 166 -7.54 -4.29 10.29
N GLU A 167 -7.70 -3.50 11.33
CA GLU A 167 -7.84 -4.00 12.69
C GLU A 167 -9.11 -4.84 12.83
N ALA A 168 -9.06 -5.90 13.63
CA ALA A 168 -10.21 -6.75 13.92
C ALA A 168 -10.39 -6.91 15.42
N ARG A 169 -11.67 -6.96 15.87
CA ARG A 169 -12.01 -7.10 17.30
C ARG A 169 -11.59 -8.44 17.88
N THR A 170 -11.75 -9.51 17.13
CA THR A 170 -11.50 -10.89 17.57
C THR A 170 -10.07 -11.33 17.28
N TYR A 171 -9.48 -10.76 16.24
CA TYR A 171 -8.14 -11.06 15.78
C TYR A 171 -7.33 -9.78 15.74
N ARG A 172 -6.00 -9.86 15.77
CA ARG A 172 -5.17 -8.66 15.70
C ARG A 172 -5.46 -7.85 14.42
N PHE A 173 -5.62 -8.53 13.31
CA PHE A 173 -6.00 -7.93 12.04
C PHE A 173 -6.64 -8.95 11.11
N VAL A 174 -7.27 -8.43 10.09
CA VAL A 174 -7.78 -9.17 8.93
C VAL A 174 -7.02 -8.68 7.69
N ALA A 175 -6.62 -9.60 6.84
CA ALA A 175 -6.11 -9.32 5.52
C ALA A 175 -7.08 -9.88 4.48
N THR A 176 -7.63 -9.01 3.65
CA THR A 176 -8.59 -9.37 2.60
C THR A 176 -7.90 -9.21 1.24
N PRO A 177 -7.83 -10.27 0.42
CA PRO A 177 -7.21 -10.22 -0.89
C PRO A 177 -8.15 -9.63 -1.94
N PHE A 178 -7.63 -8.79 -2.82
CA PHE A 178 -8.35 -8.23 -3.98
C PHE A 178 -7.43 -8.28 -5.20
N LEU A 179 -7.98 -8.59 -6.36
CA LEU A 179 -7.23 -8.45 -7.60
C LEU A 179 -6.85 -6.98 -7.82
N LYS A 180 -5.62 -6.73 -8.25
CA LYS A 180 -5.12 -5.36 -8.46
C LYS A 180 -6.05 -4.55 -9.37
N GLN A 181 -6.47 -5.14 -10.49
CA GLN A 181 -7.34 -4.46 -11.44
C GLN A 181 -8.70 -4.13 -10.81
N SER A 182 -9.27 -5.06 -10.02
CA SER A 182 -10.55 -4.80 -9.32
C SER A 182 -10.46 -3.61 -8.35
N VAL A 183 -9.32 -3.42 -7.68
CA VAL A 183 -9.10 -2.25 -6.83
C VAL A 183 -9.03 -0.96 -7.65
N ILE A 184 -8.29 -0.97 -8.75
CA ILE A 184 -8.22 0.18 -9.67
C ILE A 184 -9.61 0.54 -10.20
N ASP A 185 -10.35 -0.44 -10.71
CA ASP A 185 -11.69 -0.24 -11.28
C ASP A 185 -12.69 0.25 -10.22
N HIS A 186 -12.57 -0.24 -8.99
CA HIS A 186 -13.40 0.24 -7.88
C HIS A 186 -13.28 1.74 -7.66
N TYR A 187 -12.06 2.24 -7.58
CA TYR A 187 -11.82 3.66 -7.29
C TYR A 187 -12.01 4.56 -8.52
N THR A 188 -11.73 4.06 -9.72
CA THR A 188 -11.82 4.85 -10.97
C THR A 188 -13.20 4.82 -11.60
N LEU A 189 -13.88 3.68 -11.58
CA LEU A 189 -15.13 3.43 -12.29
C LEU A 189 -16.33 3.24 -11.33
N GLY A 190 -16.09 3.10 -10.02
CA GLY A 190 -17.14 2.78 -9.05
C GLY A 190 -17.62 1.32 -9.11
N SER A 191 -16.82 0.43 -9.68
CA SER A 191 -17.15 -1.00 -9.77
C SER A 191 -17.26 -1.62 -8.37
N PRO A 192 -18.11 -2.64 -8.17
CA PRO A 192 -18.12 -3.40 -6.93
C PRO A 192 -16.74 -3.99 -6.62
N LEU A 193 -16.33 -3.92 -5.36
CA LEU A 193 -15.06 -4.49 -4.90
C LEU A 193 -15.31 -5.82 -4.20
N GLU A 194 -15.04 -6.91 -4.90
CA GLU A 194 -15.21 -8.26 -4.38
C GLU A 194 -13.85 -8.86 -4.01
N ALA A 195 -13.80 -9.53 -2.84
CA ALA A 195 -12.61 -10.22 -2.39
C ALA A 195 -12.28 -11.41 -3.31
N TYR A 196 -11.00 -11.63 -3.53
CA TYR A 196 -10.54 -12.77 -4.32
C TYR A 196 -10.55 -14.04 -3.47
N ASP A 197 -11.24 -15.08 -3.93
CA ASP A 197 -11.32 -16.37 -3.26
C ASP A 197 -10.12 -17.26 -3.64
N PHE A 198 -9.15 -17.36 -2.72
CA PHE A 198 -8.02 -18.27 -2.88
C PHE A 198 -8.36 -19.69 -2.55
N ARG A 199 -7.89 -20.62 -3.37
CA ARG A 199 -7.76 -22.01 -2.96
C ARG A 199 -6.49 -22.19 -2.14
N ARG A 200 -6.65 -22.71 -0.92
CA ARG A 200 -5.51 -23.04 -0.06
C ARG A 200 -4.90 -24.39 -0.45
N ILE A 201 -3.59 -24.45 -0.41
CA ILE A 201 -2.86 -25.71 -0.54
C ILE A 201 -2.98 -26.46 0.80
N PRO A 202 -3.50 -27.70 0.83
CA PRO A 202 -3.58 -28.49 2.06
C PRO A 202 -2.20 -28.68 2.68
N ARG A 203 -2.10 -28.65 4.02
CA ARG A 203 -0.83 -28.85 4.74
C ARG A 203 -0.19 -30.24 4.51
N SER A 204 -0.96 -31.20 4.02
CA SER A 204 -0.48 -32.54 3.60
C SER A 204 0.21 -32.53 2.23
N ASP A 205 0.27 -31.41 1.55
CA ASP A 205 0.95 -31.28 0.28
C ASP A 205 2.46 -31.40 0.47
N PRO A 206 3.15 -32.23 -0.36
CA PRO A 206 4.61 -32.43 -0.26
C PRO A 206 5.45 -31.17 -0.40
N ARG A 207 4.88 -30.06 -0.88
CA ARG A 207 5.55 -28.75 -0.96
C ARG A 207 5.82 -28.10 0.39
N PHE A 208 5.23 -28.63 1.49
CA PHE A 208 5.40 -28.15 2.88
C PHE A 208 6.25 -29.07 3.75
N GLY A 209 6.93 -30.06 3.15
CA GLY A 209 7.84 -31.00 3.82
C GLY A 209 9.27 -30.51 3.94
#